data_640858831a20bb137f81c447ada51614
#
_entry.id   640858831a20bb137f81c447ada51614
#
_cell.length_a   1.000
_cell.length_b   1.000
_cell.length_c   1.000
_cell.angle_alpha   90.00
_cell.angle_beta   90.00
_cell.angle_gamma   90.00
#
_symmetry.space_group_name_H-M   'P 1'
#
loop_
_entity.id
_entity.type
_entity.pdbx_description
1 polymer ?
#
loop_
_entity_poly.entity_id
_entity_poly.type
_entity_poly.pdbx_seq_one_letter_code
_entity_poly.pdbx_strand_id
1 'polypeptide(L)'
;MSNGQKIPHFFSVFFPVRTARFFTLTPAIIAALILCMSVPNAAPLIAQNTEKTSLSAESFIDWKTGVFSSSVALDMNAAGFPLPAGRTAGINRIRQQLPLLVKSPLLTVALDSSSLLGNAVTARTLALEDITDIIDSGTLSPGIYGREDETLKTEHRISLYRIAELMVVHKVPYTPTIPIEQVSSRPYTGIIIDARGSLPVHGEFTRENANACLFPKIWDSGMDLLYERNMAEPQVVRTKGLVSYGSVPDAAAYENRIGKDPLYIAAKEVFGVYRTDPVISRTDALKILSVPENRELLRLGKVVIVLNDNALAYRVASPVKDKNYYFDYNKVEEFIVDNRIPDVEISDTPPGMLISVRNLKFKADSALLLQEEKARLDLLAESLKKATAGNENTILVEGHTASVGKAQGEKILSVQRAQAIIAEMVKRGVDEKLFTYRGYGGTRPIGDNATEEGRAQNRRVEITVIPKATYIQRIN
;
A
#
# COMPACT_ATOMS: atom_id res chain seq x y z
N MET A 1 -1.35 -61.56 -27.96
CA MET A 1 -1.53 -62.05 -26.58
C MET A 1 -1.82 -60.84 -25.74
N SER A 2 -3.04 -60.42 -25.60
CA SER A 2 -4.17 -60.93 -24.83
C SER A 2 -4.07 -60.51 -23.36
N ASN A 3 -5.06 -59.74 -23.00
CA ASN A 3 -5.74 -59.57 -21.70
C ASN A 3 -5.24 -58.42 -20.84
N GLY A 4 -6.08 -57.60 -20.26
CA GLY A 4 -7.54 -57.59 -20.16
C GLY A 4 -7.97 -56.50 -19.18
N GLN A 5 -9.05 -55.90 -19.50
CA GLN A 5 -9.80 -54.90 -18.73
C GLN A 5 -10.21 -55.36 -17.33
N LYS A 6 -10.30 -54.44 -16.38
CA LYS A 6 -11.40 -54.41 -15.40
C LYS A 6 -11.64 -52.98 -14.88
N ILE A 7 -12.84 -52.49 -15.16
CA ILE A 7 -13.53 -51.34 -14.58
C ILE A 7 -14.24 -51.84 -13.32
N PRO A 8 -14.28 -51.11 -12.22
CA PRO A 8 -15.30 -51.34 -11.18
C PRO A 8 -16.37 -50.25 -11.18
N HIS A 9 -17.53 -50.74 -10.92
CA HIS A 9 -18.87 -50.24 -10.93
C HIS A 9 -19.14 -49.02 -10.05
N PHE A 10 -20.07 -48.17 -10.55
CA PHE A 10 -20.89 -47.20 -9.84
C PHE A 10 -21.69 -47.84 -8.72
N PHE A 11 -21.68 -47.24 -7.54
CA PHE A 11 -22.71 -47.38 -6.51
C PHE A 11 -23.59 -46.14 -6.45
N SER A 12 -24.81 -46.28 -6.89
CA SER A 12 -25.91 -45.34 -6.69
C SER A 12 -26.50 -45.56 -5.29
N VAL A 13 -26.52 -44.50 -4.51
CA VAL A 13 -27.25 -44.49 -3.24
C VAL A 13 -28.54 -43.68 -3.41
N PHE A 14 -29.65 -44.40 -3.36
CA PHE A 14 -31.02 -43.85 -3.27
C PHE A 14 -31.27 -43.31 -1.88
N PHE A 15 -31.76 -42.07 -1.77
CA PHE A 15 -32.43 -41.55 -0.56
C PHE A 15 -33.93 -41.43 -0.80
N PRO A 16 -34.79 -41.86 0.16
CA PRO A 16 -36.21 -41.84 -0.02
C PRO A 16 -36.84 -40.48 0.28
N VAL A 17 -37.78 -40.11 -0.56
CA VAL A 17 -38.67 -38.97 -0.45
C VAL A 17 -39.60 -39.17 0.73
N ARG A 18 -39.61 -38.28 1.73
CA ARG A 18 -40.64 -38.19 2.76
C ARG A 18 -41.66 -37.13 2.37
N THR A 19 -42.86 -37.57 2.12
CA THR A 19 -44.07 -36.81 1.89
C THR A 19 -44.46 -35.98 3.14
N ALA A 20 -44.57 -34.66 2.97
CA ALA A 20 -45.14 -33.77 3.97
C ALA A 20 -46.65 -33.63 3.74
N ARG A 21 -47.43 -33.92 4.79
CA ARG A 21 -48.89 -33.79 4.82
C ARG A 21 -49.29 -32.31 4.93
N PHE A 22 -50.19 -31.91 4.04
CA PHE A 22 -50.97 -30.69 4.13
C PHE A 22 -51.93 -30.75 5.29
N PHE A 23 -51.89 -29.76 6.19
CA PHE A 23 -53.01 -29.46 7.11
C PHE A 23 -53.68 -28.16 6.63
N THR A 24 -54.94 -28.33 6.21
CA THR A 24 -55.89 -27.24 5.94
C THR A 24 -56.49 -26.81 7.25
N LEU A 25 -56.48 -25.52 7.57
CA LEU A 25 -57.30 -24.91 8.60
C LEU A 25 -58.09 -23.74 8.03
N THR A 26 -59.39 -23.84 8.20
CA THR A 26 -60.48 -22.97 7.76
C THR A 26 -60.48 -21.61 8.47
N PRO A 27 -61.09 -20.57 7.86
CA PRO A 27 -61.16 -19.22 8.45
C PRO A 27 -62.36 -19.08 9.40
N ALA A 28 -62.13 -18.48 10.58
CA ALA A 28 -63.19 -17.96 11.42
C ALA A 28 -62.89 -16.53 11.85
N ILE A 29 -63.59 -15.61 11.25
CA ILE A 29 -64.26 -14.40 11.74
C ILE A 29 -63.92 -13.99 13.17
N ILE A 30 -63.30 -12.76 13.33
CA ILE A 30 -63.73 -11.82 14.39
C ILE A 30 -63.51 -10.40 13.85
N ALA A 31 -64.61 -9.67 13.67
CA ALA A 31 -64.66 -8.23 13.50
C ALA A 31 -64.67 -7.59 14.90
N ALA A 32 -63.83 -6.63 15.17
CA ALA A 32 -64.03 -5.70 16.28
C ALA A 32 -63.20 -4.40 16.10
N LEU A 33 -63.94 -3.34 16.01
CA LEU A 33 -63.70 -1.95 16.39
C LEU A 33 -62.49 -1.19 15.77
N ILE A 34 -62.83 -0.40 14.78
CA ILE A 34 -62.15 0.84 14.39
C ILE A 34 -62.42 1.86 15.50
N LEU A 35 -61.38 2.22 16.26
CA LEU A 35 -61.36 3.43 17.04
C LEU A 35 -60.31 4.38 16.41
N CYS A 36 -60.78 5.37 15.65
CA CYS A 36 -59.99 6.49 15.19
C CYS A 36 -59.43 7.27 16.39
N MET A 37 -58.16 7.12 16.67
CA MET A 37 -57.40 8.14 17.36
C MET A 37 -56.38 8.72 16.39
N SER A 38 -56.58 9.95 15.97
CA SER A 38 -55.65 10.80 15.26
C SER A 38 -54.42 11.06 16.14
N VAL A 39 -53.36 10.31 15.88
CA VAL A 39 -52.03 10.60 16.41
C VAL A 39 -51.38 11.57 15.44
N PRO A 40 -50.92 12.75 15.88
CA PRO A 40 -50.18 13.65 14.98
C PRO A 40 -48.91 12.94 14.52
N ASN A 41 -48.71 12.98 13.21
CA ASN A 41 -47.48 12.52 12.53
C ASN A 41 -46.28 13.30 13.09
N ALA A 42 -45.69 12.83 14.19
CA ALA A 42 -44.37 13.17 14.57
C ALA A 42 -43.45 12.33 13.65
N ALA A 43 -43.00 12.92 12.54
CA ALA A 43 -41.87 12.40 11.80
C ALA A 43 -40.77 12.11 12.82
N PRO A 44 -40.13 10.91 12.80
CA PRO A 44 -38.95 10.73 13.59
C PRO A 44 -37.93 11.77 13.09
N LEU A 45 -37.60 12.75 13.92
CA LEU A 45 -36.34 13.47 13.81
C LEU A 45 -35.26 12.39 13.90
N ILE A 46 -34.85 11.91 12.73
CA ILE A 46 -33.54 11.30 12.58
C ILE A 46 -32.60 12.48 12.84
N ALA A 47 -32.24 12.64 14.10
CA ALA A 47 -31.06 13.41 14.45
C ALA A 47 -29.95 12.77 13.60
N GLN A 48 -29.56 13.48 12.52
CA GLN A 48 -28.26 13.30 11.91
C GLN A 48 -27.25 13.65 13.00
N ASN A 49 -26.94 12.66 13.85
CA ASN A 49 -25.71 12.65 14.58
C ASN A 49 -24.62 12.55 13.52
N THR A 50 -24.20 13.68 12.98
CA THR A 50 -22.82 13.87 12.59
C THR A 50 -22.04 13.63 13.89
N GLU A 51 -21.70 12.36 14.17
CA GLU A 51 -20.70 12.01 15.16
C GLU A 51 -19.42 12.74 14.70
N LYS A 52 -19.25 13.95 15.29
CA LYS A 52 -17.97 14.64 15.25
C LYS A 52 -17.01 13.62 15.83
N THR A 53 -16.14 13.07 14.99
CA THR A 53 -15.21 12.02 15.42
C THR A 53 -14.39 12.60 16.55
N SER A 54 -14.72 12.21 17.79
CA SER A 54 -14.07 12.73 19.00
C SER A 54 -12.59 12.35 19.09
N LEU A 55 -12.14 11.48 18.16
CA LEU A 55 -10.80 10.89 18.17
C LEU A 55 -10.17 11.00 16.77
N SER A 56 -8.94 11.51 16.71
CA SER A 56 -8.13 11.62 15.50
C SER A 56 -6.73 11.10 15.73
N ALA A 57 -6.06 10.64 14.65
CA ALA A 57 -4.67 10.21 14.69
C ALA A 57 -3.92 10.68 13.44
N GLU A 58 -2.69 11.13 13.65
CA GLU A 58 -1.73 11.44 12.59
C GLU A 58 -0.52 10.53 12.75
N SER A 59 -0.17 9.79 11.71
CA SER A 59 0.97 8.87 11.75
C SER A 59 2.18 9.43 11.02
N PHE A 60 3.35 9.08 11.51
CA PHE A 60 4.64 9.53 11.02
C PHE A 60 5.64 8.37 11.04
N ILE A 61 6.48 8.26 10.04
CA ILE A 61 7.56 7.29 9.97
C ILE A 61 8.91 8.00 9.99
N ASP A 62 9.83 7.49 10.79
CA ASP A 62 11.22 7.93 10.81
C ASP A 62 12.14 6.72 10.61
N TRP A 63 12.70 6.61 9.43
CA TRP A 63 13.61 5.54 9.04
C TRP A 63 15.01 5.69 9.66
N LYS A 64 15.41 6.91 10.10
CA LYS A 64 16.69 7.12 10.77
C LYS A 64 16.72 6.42 12.13
N THR A 65 15.60 6.48 12.82
CA THR A 65 15.44 5.83 14.14
C THR A 65 14.74 4.48 14.07
N GLY A 66 14.15 4.13 12.93
CA GLY A 66 13.35 2.91 12.75
C GLY A 66 12.06 2.93 13.56
N VAL A 67 11.43 4.10 13.70
CA VAL A 67 10.23 4.29 14.51
C VAL A 67 9.05 4.72 13.64
N PHE A 68 7.92 4.07 13.86
CA PHE A 68 6.61 4.52 13.40
C PHE A 68 5.88 5.13 14.60
N SER A 69 5.45 6.37 14.50
CA SER A 69 4.75 7.08 15.57
C SER A 69 3.38 7.56 15.12
N SER A 70 2.43 7.61 16.06
CA SER A 70 1.09 8.14 15.83
C SER A 70 0.73 9.12 16.94
N SER A 71 0.48 10.37 16.58
CA SER A 71 -0.08 11.39 17.48
C SER A 71 -1.59 11.25 17.51
N VAL A 72 -2.14 10.91 18.67
CA VAL A 72 -3.56 10.66 18.86
C VAL A 72 -4.15 11.77 19.72
N ALA A 73 -5.23 12.40 19.25
CA ALA A 73 -5.94 13.46 19.94
C ALA A 73 -7.40 13.05 20.18
N LEU A 74 -7.86 13.15 21.44
CA LEU A 74 -9.23 12.90 21.88
C LEU A 74 -9.85 14.21 22.37
N ASP A 75 -10.94 14.63 21.73
CA ASP A 75 -11.80 15.67 22.26
C ASP A 75 -12.55 15.13 23.49
N MET A 76 -12.18 15.60 24.66
CA MET A 76 -12.67 15.08 25.95
C MET A 76 -14.16 15.40 26.17
N ASN A 77 -14.63 16.55 25.69
CA ASN A 77 -16.02 16.94 25.80
C ASN A 77 -16.91 16.15 24.85
N ALA A 78 -16.51 16.08 23.58
CA ALA A 78 -17.25 15.27 22.60
C ALA A 78 -17.28 13.78 22.98
N ALA A 79 -16.25 13.30 23.68
CA ALA A 79 -16.18 11.93 24.19
C ALA A 79 -16.96 11.69 25.49
N GLY A 80 -17.48 12.74 26.13
CA GLY A 80 -18.21 12.63 27.39
C GLY A 80 -17.34 12.35 28.62
N PHE A 81 -16.07 12.75 28.62
CA PHE A 81 -15.12 12.55 29.70
C PHE A 81 -14.70 13.87 30.36
N PRO A 82 -15.55 14.48 31.19
CA PRO A 82 -15.21 15.76 31.81
C PRO A 82 -14.02 15.62 32.78
N LEU A 83 -13.17 16.65 32.78
CA LEU A 83 -12.03 16.72 33.69
C LEU A 83 -12.44 17.20 35.10
N PRO A 84 -11.66 16.83 36.12
CA PRO A 84 -10.38 16.09 36.10
C PRO A 84 -10.56 14.56 36.07
N ALA A 85 -11.74 14.05 36.42
CA ALA A 85 -11.99 12.62 36.62
C ALA A 85 -11.89 11.79 35.31
N GLY A 86 -12.18 12.43 34.17
CA GLY A 86 -12.26 11.74 32.85
C GLY A 86 -10.91 11.36 32.23
N ARG A 87 -9.77 11.85 32.75
CA ARG A 87 -8.45 11.64 32.10
C ARG A 87 -8.11 10.16 31.91
N THR A 88 -8.28 9.34 32.93
CA THR A 88 -7.99 7.90 32.86
C THR A 88 -8.95 7.21 31.88
N ALA A 89 -10.22 7.59 31.85
CA ALA A 89 -11.20 7.07 30.91
C ALA A 89 -10.83 7.46 29.48
N GLY A 90 -10.40 8.70 29.25
CA GLY A 90 -9.91 9.17 27.96
C GLY A 90 -8.69 8.40 27.44
N ILE A 91 -7.69 8.16 28.30
CA ILE A 91 -6.50 7.35 27.94
C ILE A 91 -6.92 5.91 27.59
N ASN A 92 -7.82 5.32 28.38
CA ASN A 92 -8.33 3.97 28.11
C ASN A 92 -9.11 3.92 26.78
N ARG A 93 -9.91 4.96 26.48
CA ARG A 93 -10.62 5.06 25.20
C ARG A 93 -9.64 5.13 24.02
N ILE A 94 -8.60 5.97 24.13
CA ILE A 94 -7.54 6.04 23.13
C ILE A 94 -6.93 4.66 22.93
N ARG A 95 -6.50 3.99 24.00
CA ARG A 95 -5.84 2.68 23.95
C ARG A 95 -6.70 1.62 23.24
N GLN A 96 -8.01 1.59 23.54
CA GLN A 96 -8.95 0.67 22.89
C GLN A 96 -9.12 0.93 21.38
N GLN A 97 -8.97 2.18 20.94
CA GLN A 97 -9.17 2.56 19.54
C GLN A 97 -7.86 2.59 18.72
N LEU A 98 -6.70 2.49 19.36
CA LEU A 98 -5.40 2.50 18.68
C LEU A 98 -5.30 1.53 17.51
N PRO A 99 -5.71 0.25 17.63
CA PRO A 99 -5.63 -0.68 16.50
C PRO A 99 -6.44 -0.22 15.28
N LEU A 100 -7.57 0.44 15.49
CA LEU A 100 -8.39 0.95 14.37
C LEU A 100 -7.75 2.18 13.71
N LEU A 101 -7.12 3.05 14.50
CA LEU A 101 -6.53 4.30 14.01
C LEU A 101 -5.18 4.09 13.32
N VAL A 102 -4.37 3.14 13.85
CA VAL A 102 -2.96 2.98 13.48
C VAL A 102 -2.75 1.88 12.44
N LYS A 103 -3.66 0.88 12.36
CA LYS A 103 -3.52 -0.27 11.47
C LYS A 103 -3.35 0.13 10.00
N SER A 104 -4.24 0.94 9.48
CA SER A 104 -4.22 1.35 8.07
C SER A 104 -2.93 2.08 7.68
N PRO A 105 -2.47 3.14 8.40
CA PRO A 105 -1.19 3.77 8.13
C PRO A 105 -0.01 2.80 8.26
N LEU A 106 0.00 1.92 9.24
CA LEU A 106 1.07 0.94 9.44
C LEU A 106 1.18 -0.04 8.26
N LEU A 107 0.05 -0.45 7.67
CA LEU A 107 0.03 -1.34 6.51
C LEU A 107 0.65 -0.73 5.24
N THR A 108 0.87 0.58 5.20
CA THR A 108 1.55 1.27 4.09
C THR A 108 3.08 1.28 4.20
N VAL A 109 3.65 0.76 5.27
CA VAL A 109 5.11 0.66 5.44
C VAL A 109 5.71 -0.20 4.33
N ALA A 110 6.71 0.35 3.63
CA ALA A 110 7.41 -0.37 2.58
C ALA A 110 8.27 -1.51 3.18
N LEU A 111 8.00 -2.74 2.74
CA LEU A 111 8.81 -3.90 3.14
C LEU A 111 10.04 -4.03 2.26
N ASP A 112 9.86 -3.96 0.96
CA ASP A 112 10.91 -4.07 -0.05
C ASP A 112 10.56 -3.23 -1.31
N SER A 113 11.31 -3.42 -2.38
CA SER A 113 11.12 -2.67 -3.63
C SER A 113 9.80 -2.95 -4.37
N SER A 114 9.06 -3.97 -3.97
CA SER A 114 7.83 -4.42 -4.65
C SER A 114 6.63 -4.54 -3.73
N SER A 115 6.81 -4.55 -2.40
CA SER A 115 5.74 -4.86 -1.45
C SER A 115 5.67 -3.89 -0.27
N LEU A 116 4.45 -3.67 0.19
CA LEU A 116 4.11 -2.99 1.45
C LEU A 116 3.74 -4.03 2.51
N LEU A 117 3.69 -3.63 3.78
CA LEU A 117 3.26 -4.51 4.87
C LEU A 117 1.85 -5.08 4.63
N GLY A 118 0.94 -4.31 4.05
CA GLY A 118 -0.39 -4.77 3.67
C GLY A 118 -0.38 -5.92 2.65
N ASN A 119 0.61 -5.94 1.73
CA ASN A 119 0.76 -7.04 0.79
C ASN A 119 1.15 -8.36 1.48
N ALA A 120 1.95 -8.30 2.56
CA ALA A 120 2.30 -9.48 3.35
C ALA A 120 1.06 -10.09 4.05
N VAL A 121 0.13 -9.24 4.51
CA VAL A 121 -1.15 -9.68 5.09
C VAL A 121 -2.03 -10.31 4.02
N THR A 122 -2.18 -9.68 2.87
CA THR A 122 -2.97 -10.21 1.75
C THR A 122 -2.40 -11.54 1.24
N ALA A 123 -1.08 -11.67 1.16
CA ALA A 123 -0.38 -12.89 0.79
C ALA A 123 -0.37 -13.97 1.90
N ARG A 124 -0.98 -13.69 3.07
CA ARG A 124 -1.03 -14.58 4.24
C ARG A 124 0.34 -14.99 4.77
N THR A 125 1.37 -14.19 4.53
CA THR A 125 2.69 -14.35 5.15
C THR A 125 2.74 -13.75 6.56
N LEU A 126 1.81 -12.83 6.85
CA LEU A 126 1.51 -12.31 8.18
C LEU A 126 0.00 -12.39 8.40
N ALA A 127 -0.42 -12.68 9.64
CA ALA A 127 -1.81 -12.59 10.02
C ALA A 127 -2.19 -11.12 10.38
N LEU A 128 -3.47 -10.79 10.29
CA LEU A 128 -3.95 -9.47 10.70
C LEU A 128 -3.83 -9.27 12.21
N GLU A 129 -3.89 -10.35 12.97
CA GLU A 129 -3.64 -10.42 14.40
C GLU A 129 -2.21 -10.00 14.75
N ASP A 130 -1.20 -10.45 13.98
CA ASP A 130 0.20 -10.05 14.16
C ASP A 130 0.35 -8.52 14.08
N ILE A 131 -0.37 -7.88 13.17
CA ILE A 131 -0.37 -6.41 13.04
C ILE A 131 -0.98 -5.75 14.27
N THR A 132 -2.04 -6.34 14.83
CA THR A 132 -2.65 -5.84 16.06
C THR A 132 -1.69 -5.98 17.24
N ASP A 133 -1.01 -7.12 17.37
CA ASP A 133 0.00 -7.37 18.41
C ASP A 133 1.20 -6.42 18.31
N ILE A 134 1.64 -6.10 17.09
CA ILE A 134 2.67 -5.07 16.85
C ILE A 134 2.19 -3.72 17.38
N ILE A 135 0.95 -3.31 17.09
CA ILE A 135 0.40 -2.04 17.55
C ILE A 135 0.29 -2.03 19.07
N ASP A 136 -0.24 -3.09 19.67
CA ASP A 136 -0.43 -3.20 21.12
C ASP A 136 0.91 -3.26 21.88
N SER A 137 1.97 -3.78 21.25
CA SER A 137 3.34 -3.78 21.81
C SER A 137 4.01 -2.41 21.81
N GLY A 138 3.43 -1.42 21.14
CA GLY A 138 3.93 -0.06 21.07
C GLY A 138 3.86 0.66 22.44
N THR A 139 4.66 1.70 22.57
CA THR A 139 4.67 2.54 23.77
C THR A 139 3.75 3.73 23.61
N LEU A 140 2.87 3.95 24.58
CA LEU A 140 1.99 5.12 24.63
C LEU A 140 2.55 6.13 25.64
N SER A 141 2.77 7.38 25.19
CA SER A 141 3.23 8.45 26.07
C SER A 141 2.16 8.85 27.09
N PRO A 142 2.53 9.43 28.23
CA PRO A 142 1.57 10.05 29.14
C PRO A 142 0.75 11.12 28.39
N GLY A 143 -0.59 11.08 28.58
CA GLY A 143 -1.47 12.05 27.91
C GLY A 143 -1.22 13.48 28.38
N ILE A 144 -1.12 14.39 27.43
CA ILE A 144 -1.03 15.85 27.66
C ILE A 144 -2.38 16.45 27.33
N TYR A 145 -2.94 17.20 28.26
CA TYR A 145 -4.20 17.89 28.08
C TYR A 145 -4.00 19.35 27.66
N GLY A 146 -4.56 19.70 26.51
CA GLY A 146 -4.63 21.09 26.03
C GLY A 146 -5.85 21.77 26.64
N ARG A 147 -5.63 22.88 27.36
CA ARG A 147 -6.73 23.61 28.01
C ARG A 147 -7.58 24.43 27.04
N GLU A 148 -6.97 24.89 25.94
CA GLU A 148 -7.64 25.75 24.96
C GLU A 148 -8.54 24.94 24.01
N ASP A 149 -8.08 23.74 23.60
CA ASP A 149 -8.77 22.87 22.65
C ASP A 149 -9.49 21.70 23.33
N GLU A 150 -9.43 21.62 24.68
CA GLU A 150 -10.04 20.56 25.48
C GLU A 150 -9.70 19.12 25.00
N THR A 151 -8.52 18.98 24.38
CA THR A 151 -8.06 17.73 23.82
C THR A 151 -7.05 17.03 24.73
N LEU A 152 -7.15 15.71 24.79
CA LEU A 152 -6.15 14.83 25.38
C LEU A 152 -5.28 14.28 24.25
N LYS A 153 -4.00 14.68 24.21
CA LYS A 153 -3.01 14.25 23.20
C LYS A 153 -2.07 13.23 23.77
N THR A 154 -1.83 12.15 23.03
CA THR A 154 -0.85 11.12 23.34
C THR A 154 -0.07 10.76 22.09
N GLU A 155 1.14 10.25 22.27
CA GLU A 155 1.96 9.73 21.19
C GLU A 155 2.14 8.21 21.38
N HIS A 156 1.79 7.47 20.36
CA HIS A 156 2.03 6.04 20.29
C HIS A 156 3.22 5.76 19.38
N ARG A 157 4.17 4.93 19.81
CA ARG A 157 5.41 4.61 19.08
C ARG A 157 5.60 3.12 18.94
N ILE A 158 5.89 2.69 17.71
CA ILE A 158 6.17 1.31 17.33
C ILE A 158 7.56 1.24 16.73
N SER A 159 8.39 0.31 17.15
CA SER A 159 9.65 0.01 16.48
C SER A 159 9.36 -0.77 15.20
N LEU A 160 9.87 -0.31 14.06
CA LEU A 160 9.76 -1.02 12.77
C LEU A 160 10.45 -2.39 12.80
N TYR A 161 11.42 -2.57 13.70
CA TYR A 161 12.11 -3.85 13.87
C TYR A 161 11.21 -4.96 14.43
N ARG A 162 10.07 -4.61 15.08
CA ARG A 162 9.05 -5.61 15.46
C ARG A 162 8.44 -6.30 14.23
N ILE A 163 8.32 -5.59 13.10
CA ILE A 163 7.91 -6.20 11.82
C ILE A 163 9.02 -7.14 11.33
N ALA A 164 10.29 -6.72 11.44
CA ALA A 164 11.41 -7.56 11.04
C ALA A 164 11.51 -8.85 11.87
N GLU A 165 11.18 -8.81 13.16
CA GLU A 165 11.15 -10.01 14.03
C GLU A 165 10.22 -11.10 13.47
N LEU A 166 9.07 -10.72 12.94
CA LEU A 166 8.10 -11.67 12.38
C LEU A 166 8.48 -12.15 10.98
N MET A 167 9.13 -11.31 10.19
CA MET A 167 9.39 -11.60 8.77
C MET A 167 10.75 -12.26 8.50
N VAL A 168 11.68 -12.18 9.45
CA VAL A 168 13.01 -12.79 9.33
C VAL A 168 12.98 -14.19 9.92
N VAL A 169 12.76 -15.19 9.08
CA VAL A 169 12.57 -16.60 9.52
C VAL A 169 13.77 -17.50 9.23
N HIS A 170 14.75 -17.06 8.46
CA HIS A 170 15.96 -17.84 8.19
C HIS A 170 16.79 -18.00 9.47
N LYS A 171 17.52 -19.10 9.56
CA LYS A 171 18.38 -19.44 10.71
C LYS A 171 19.86 -19.20 10.42
N VAL A 172 20.25 -19.40 9.19
CA VAL A 172 21.64 -19.28 8.73
C VAL A 172 21.67 -18.35 7.53
N PRO A 173 22.51 -17.32 7.54
CA PRO A 173 22.72 -16.46 6.38
C PRO A 173 23.34 -17.23 5.23
N TYR A 174 22.97 -16.92 4.00
CA TYR A 174 23.70 -17.40 2.83
C TYR A 174 24.67 -16.32 2.32
N THR A 175 25.72 -16.74 1.63
CA THR A 175 26.71 -15.83 1.07
C THR A 175 26.30 -15.44 -0.35
N PRO A 176 26.58 -14.18 -0.78
CA PRO A 176 26.37 -13.79 -2.18
C PRO A 176 27.24 -14.64 -3.11
N THR A 177 26.79 -14.81 -4.35
CA THR A 177 27.56 -15.49 -5.38
C THR A 177 28.87 -14.74 -5.60
N ILE A 178 30.00 -15.45 -5.50
CA ILE A 178 31.33 -14.86 -5.70
C ILE A 178 31.65 -15.00 -7.18
N PRO A 179 31.79 -13.89 -7.93
CA PRO A 179 32.16 -13.95 -9.34
C PRO A 179 33.62 -14.39 -9.51
N ILE A 180 33.92 -14.97 -10.67
CA ILE A 180 35.31 -15.34 -11.04
C ILE A 180 36.16 -14.09 -11.22
N GLU A 181 35.55 -13.04 -11.71
CA GLU A 181 36.18 -11.71 -11.85
C GLU A 181 36.51 -11.13 -10.46
N GLN A 182 37.73 -10.67 -10.29
CA GLN A 182 38.20 -10.03 -9.07
C GLN A 182 38.84 -8.68 -9.37
N VAL A 183 38.72 -7.76 -8.41
CA VAL A 183 39.39 -6.46 -8.46
C VAL A 183 40.25 -6.26 -7.22
N SER A 184 41.28 -5.45 -7.35
CA SER A 184 42.10 -5.05 -6.19
C SER A 184 41.26 -4.27 -5.20
N SER A 185 41.23 -4.74 -3.95
CA SER A 185 40.49 -4.11 -2.85
C SER A 185 41.22 -4.40 -1.53
N ARG A 186 40.80 -3.72 -0.47
CA ARG A 186 41.30 -3.91 0.89
C ARG A 186 40.15 -4.18 1.86
N PRO A 187 40.42 -4.67 3.06
CA PRO A 187 39.42 -4.71 4.12
C PRO A 187 38.95 -3.31 4.50
N TYR A 188 37.65 -3.17 4.73
CA TYR A 188 36.97 -1.98 5.27
C TYR A 188 36.25 -2.31 6.57
N THR A 189 35.75 -1.29 7.28
CA THR A 189 35.00 -1.49 8.53
C THR A 189 33.50 -1.49 8.37
N GLY A 190 33.00 -1.04 7.21
CA GLY A 190 31.59 -0.97 6.84
C GLY A 190 31.42 -0.45 5.41
N ILE A 191 30.18 -0.25 5.01
CA ILE A 191 29.80 0.19 3.67
C ILE A 191 28.83 1.36 3.78
N ILE A 192 29.10 2.44 3.05
CA ILE A 192 28.17 3.57 2.85
C ILE A 192 27.77 3.60 1.37
N ILE A 193 26.45 3.60 1.11
CA ILE A 193 25.90 3.77 -0.22
C ILE A 193 25.16 5.10 -0.27
N ASP A 194 25.72 6.08 -1.00
CA ASP A 194 25.09 7.38 -1.23
C ASP A 194 24.11 7.27 -2.41
N ALA A 195 22.82 7.26 -2.10
CA ALA A 195 21.73 7.21 -3.07
C ALA A 195 20.86 8.49 -3.04
N ARG A 196 21.48 9.63 -2.68
CA ARG A 196 20.81 10.94 -2.68
C ARG A 196 20.66 11.50 -4.09
N GLY A 197 19.76 12.46 -4.21
CA GLY A 197 19.44 13.11 -5.47
C GLY A 197 18.53 12.27 -6.36
N SER A 198 18.24 12.80 -7.52
CA SER A 198 17.44 12.13 -8.54
C SER A 198 18.30 11.15 -9.31
N LEU A 199 18.07 9.86 -9.14
CA LEU A 199 18.79 8.77 -9.80
C LEU A 199 17.99 8.25 -11.01
N PRO A 200 18.64 7.75 -12.08
CA PRO A 200 17.98 6.98 -13.11
C PRO A 200 17.29 5.78 -12.47
N VAL A 201 16.11 5.43 -12.96
CA VAL A 201 15.41 4.21 -12.52
C VAL A 201 15.81 3.08 -13.47
N HIS A 202 16.38 2.00 -12.91
CA HIS A 202 16.84 0.87 -13.71
C HIS A 202 15.70 0.25 -14.52
N GLY A 203 15.95 0.08 -15.83
CA GLY A 203 14.94 -0.45 -16.76
C GLY A 203 13.82 0.54 -17.14
N GLU A 204 13.90 1.80 -16.72
CA GLU A 204 12.91 2.83 -17.04
C GLU A 204 13.58 4.10 -17.56
N PHE A 205 12.82 4.90 -18.34
CA PHE A 205 13.33 6.18 -18.88
C PHE A 205 12.95 7.36 -17.98
N THR A 206 13.09 7.20 -16.68
CA THR A 206 12.75 8.22 -15.69
C THR A 206 13.86 8.35 -14.65
N ARG A 207 13.83 9.42 -13.90
CA ARG A 207 14.69 9.65 -12.74
C ARG A 207 13.82 9.93 -11.53
N GLU A 208 14.11 9.27 -10.43
CA GLU A 208 13.37 9.44 -9.18
C GLU A 208 14.35 9.44 -7.98
N ASN A 209 13.87 9.89 -6.83
CA ASN A 209 14.63 9.79 -5.59
C ASN A 209 14.51 8.36 -5.03
N ALA A 210 15.59 7.88 -4.44
CA ALA A 210 15.54 6.63 -3.68
C ALA A 210 14.74 6.85 -2.40
N ASN A 211 13.98 5.80 -1.99
CA ASN A 211 13.16 5.75 -0.79
C ASN A 211 13.66 4.68 0.19
N ALA A 212 13.29 4.80 1.45
CA ALA A 212 13.60 3.79 2.45
C ALA A 212 12.53 2.68 2.50
N CYS A 213 12.96 1.47 2.86
CA CYS A 213 12.10 0.33 3.19
C CYS A 213 12.73 -0.56 4.26
N LEU A 214 12.01 -1.56 4.75
CA LEU A 214 12.50 -2.42 5.82
C LEU A 214 13.62 -3.37 5.35
N PHE A 215 13.51 -3.90 4.13
CA PHE A 215 14.42 -4.89 3.54
C PHE A 215 14.87 -4.48 2.13
N PRO A 216 15.66 -3.40 1.99
CA PRO A 216 16.20 -3.03 0.70
C PRO A 216 17.14 -4.13 0.17
N LYS A 217 17.19 -4.28 -1.15
CA LYS A 217 18.19 -5.07 -1.82
C LYS A 217 19.23 -4.15 -2.44
N ILE A 218 20.44 -4.64 -2.58
CA ILE A 218 21.51 -3.94 -3.29
C ILE A 218 21.86 -4.77 -4.50
N TRP A 219 21.86 -4.14 -5.66
CA TRP A 219 22.15 -4.75 -6.96
C TRP A 219 23.40 -4.12 -7.57
N ASP A 220 24.10 -4.86 -8.39
CA ASP A 220 25.10 -4.25 -9.26
C ASP A 220 24.48 -3.82 -10.61
N SER A 221 25.26 -3.12 -11.44
CA SER A 221 24.81 -2.63 -12.73
C SER A 221 24.45 -3.73 -13.75
N GLY A 222 24.78 -4.97 -13.48
CA GLY A 222 24.34 -6.16 -14.23
C GLY A 222 23.09 -6.82 -13.65
N MET A 223 22.51 -6.24 -12.61
CA MET A 223 21.41 -6.79 -11.84
C MET A 223 21.73 -8.11 -11.12
N ASP A 224 23.01 -8.34 -10.81
CA ASP A 224 23.40 -9.38 -9.90
C ASP A 224 23.12 -8.92 -8.45
N LEU A 225 22.44 -9.78 -7.67
CA LEU A 225 22.07 -9.49 -6.30
C LEU A 225 23.30 -9.54 -5.40
N LEU A 226 23.65 -8.39 -4.81
CA LEU A 226 24.77 -8.29 -3.87
C LEU A 226 24.36 -8.49 -2.41
N TYR A 227 23.20 -7.96 -2.02
CA TYR A 227 22.76 -7.97 -0.62
C TYR A 227 21.24 -8.02 -0.48
N GLU A 228 20.77 -8.87 0.43
CA GLU A 228 19.36 -8.93 0.84
C GLU A 228 19.23 -9.53 2.26
N ARG A 229 18.03 -9.54 2.82
CA ARG A 229 17.77 -9.88 4.24
C ARG A 229 18.26 -11.26 4.68
N ASN A 230 18.24 -12.27 3.79
CA ASN A 230 18.66 -13.64 4.16
C ASN A 230 20.19 -13.83 4.07
N MET A 231 20.94 -12.80 3.64
CA MET A 231 22.40 -12.77 3.69
C MET A 231 22.94 -12.19 4.99
N ALA A 232 22.09 -11.52 5.78
CA ALA A 232 22.50 -10.94 7.05
C ALA A 232 22.14 -11.86 8.24
N GLU A 233 22.87 -11.73 9.33
CA GLU A 233 22.57 -12.43 10.59
C GLU A 233 21.14 -12.09 11.05
N PRO A 234 20.29 -13.12 11.30
CA PRO A 234 18.90 -12.89 11.69
C PRO A 234 18.75 -11.96 12.89
N GLN A 235 19.61 -12.13 13.90
CA GLN A 235 19.58 -11.31 15.10
C GLN A 235 19.90 -9.84 14.82
N VAL A 236 20.81 -9.56 13.89
CA VAL A 236 21.14 -8.19 13.48
C VAL A 236 19.93 -7.55 12.79
N VAL A 237 19.32 -8.26 11.86
CA VAL A 237 18.15 -7.73 11.10
C VAL A 237 16.98 -7.46 12.03
N ARG A 238 16.71 -8.36 13.00
CA ARG A 238 15.61 -8.21 13.96
C ARG A 238 15.82 -7.07 14.96
N THR A 239 17.06 -6.74 15.31
CA THR A 239 17.32 -5.76 16.37
C THR A 239 17.83 -4.41 15.88
N LYS A 240 18.52 -4.38 14.73
CA LYS A 240 19.19 -3.18 14.20
C LYS A 240 18.78 -2.86 12.77
N GLY A 241 17.90 -3.68 12.17
CA GLY A 241 17.52 -3.59 10.76
C GLY A 241 18.60 -4.14 9.82
N LEU A 242 18.20 -4.42 8.60
CA LEU A 242 19.09 -4.90 7.53
C LEU A 242 20.17 -3.87 7.19
N VAL A 243 19.76 -2.61 7.07
CA VAL A 243 20.63 -1.44 6.88
C VAL A 243 20.27 -0.37 7.90
N SER A 244 21.14 0.63 8.07
CA SER A 244 20.77 1.91 8.69
C SER A 244 20.61 2.97 7.63
N TYR A 245 19.73 3.92 7.88
CA TYR A 245 19.48 5.04 6.98
C TYR A 245 19.99 6.35 7.58
N GLY A 246 20.45 7.24 6.70
CA GLY A 246 20.86 8.59 7.07
C GLY A 246 20.80 9.57 5.90
N SER A 247 20.97 10.86 6.19
CA SER A 247 20.95 11.92 5.17
C SER A 247 22.31 12.55 4.89
N VAL A 248 23.30 12.23 5.71
CA VAL A 248 24.65 12.83 5.62
C VAL A 248 25.65 11.74 5.20
N PRO A 249 26.50 11.95 4.20
CA PRO A 249 27.48 10.96 3.76
C PRO A 249 28.77 11.03 4.61
N ASP A 250 28.65 11.25 5.90
CA ASP A 250 29.78 11.31 6.84
C ASP A 250 29.84 10.04 7.70
N ALA A 251 30.93 9.31 7.61
CA ALA A 251 31.16 8.08 8.36
C ALA A 251 31.06 8.28 9.88
N ALA A 252 31.47 9.44 10.39
CA ALA A 252 31.42 9.75 11.82
C ALA A 252 29.99 9.68 12.37
N ALA A 253 28.98 10.04 11.57
CA ALA A 253 27.58 9.96 11.97
C ALA A 253 27.09 8.51 12.21
N TYR A 254 27.80 7.53 11.67
CA TYR A 254 27.42 6.11 11.67
C TYR A 254 28.50 5.18 12.24
N GLU A 255 29.49 5.73 12.94
CA GLU A 255 30.66 4.97 13.45
C GLU A 255 30.24 3.72 14.24
N ASN A 256 29.18 3.83 15.03
CA ASN A 256 28.63 2.69 15.80
C ASN A 256 28.13 1.53 14.93
N ARG A 257 27.76 1.80 13.66
CA ARG A 257 27.27 0.79 12.72
C ARG A 257 28.38 0.26 11.82
N ILE A 258 29.18 1.15 11.26
CA ILE A 258 30.10 0.85 10.15
C ILE A 258 31.59 1.04 10.48
N GLY A 259 31.91 1.51 11.69
CA GLY A 259 33.30 1.80 12.07
C GLY A 259 33.85 3.06 11.41
N LYS A 260 35.18 3.23 11.50
CA LYS A 260 35.87 4.50 11.14
C LYS A 260 36.34 4.58 9.69
N ASP A 261 36.45 3.45 9.00
CA ASP A 261 37.03 3.37 7.66
C ASP A 261 36.10 2.57 6.71
N PRO A 262 34.88 3.07 6.39
CA PRO A 262 33.97 2.37 5.51
C PRO A 262 34.34 2.56 4.03
N LEU A 263 33.86 1.63 3.19
CA LEU A 263 33.85 1.77 1.75
C LEU A 263 32.71 2.72 1.33
N TYR A 264 33.06 3.81 0.67
CA TYR A 264 32.08 4.76 0.07
C TYR A 264 31.74 4.36 -1.34
N ILE A 265 30.43 4.29 -1.64
CA ILE A 265 29.88 3.93 -2.93
C ILE A 265 28.78 4.92 -3.30
N ALA A 266 28.85 5.47 -4.50
CA ALA A 266 27.73 6.23 -5.05
C ALA A 266 26.80 5.31 -5.83
N ALA A 267 25.52 5.29 -5.50
CA ALA A 267 24.51 4.60 -6.27
C ALA A 267 24.44 5.20 -7.69
N LYS A 268 24.32 4.37 -8.68
CA LYS A 268 24.23 4.77 -10.10
C LYS A 268 22.78 4.91 -10.53
N GLU A 269 21.93 4.02 -10.03
CA GLU A 269 20.52 3.92 -10.35
C GLU A 269 19.74 3.50 -9.10
N VAL A 270 18.43 3.55 -9.18
CA VAL A 270 17.51 2.98 -8.20
C VAL A 270 16.58 1.99 -8.89
N PHE A 271 16.19 0.92 -8.20
CA PHE A 271 15.34 -0.14 -8.75
C PHE A 271 14.09 -0.37 -7.90
N GLY A 272 13.06 -0.95 -8.55
CA GLY A 272 11.83 -1.44 -7.95
C GLY A 272 10.67 -0.45 -7.99
N VAL A 273 9.46 -0.94 -7.75
CA VAL A 273 8.21 -0.15 -7.80
C VAL A 273 8.24 1.00 -6.78
N TYR A 274 8.78 0.75 -5.60
CA TYR A 274 8.88 1.73 -4.51
C TYR A 274 10.22 2.48 -4.48
N ARG A 275 11.13 2.26 -5.47
CA ARG A 275 12.42 2.94 -5.59
C ARG A 275 13.30 2.78 -4.35
N THR A 276 13.36 1.59 -3.79
CA THR A 276 14.06 1.36 -2.52
C THR A 276 15.40 0.67 -2.65
N ASP A 277 15.69 0.09 -3.83
CA ASP A 277 16.87 -0.72 -4.02
C ASP A 277 17.93 0.07 -4.79
N PRO A 278 19.07 0.44 -4.17
CA PRO A 278 20.15 1.08 -4.87
C PRO A 278 20.87 0.10 -5.80
N VAL A 279 21.21 0.56 -7.00
CA VAL A 279 22.05 -0.15 -7.96
C VAL A 279 23.42 0.52 -7.97
N ILE A 280 24.49 -0.25 -7.71
CA ILE A 280 25.87 0.22 -7.66
C ILE A 280 26.66 -0.23 -8.88
N SER A 281 27.85 0.33 -9.09
CA SER A 281 28.71 -0.12 -10.18
C SER A 281 29.18 -1.56 -9.98
N ARG A 282 29.39 -2.31 -11.07
CA ARG A 282 30.01 -3.65 -11.03
C ARG A 282 31.35 -3.63 -10.30
N THR A 283 32.18 -2.62 -10.55
CA THR A 283 33.49 -2.47 -9.91
C THR A 283 33.36 -2.33 -8.39
N ASP A 284 32.40 -1.56 -7.89
CA ASP A 284 32.19 -1.39 -6.45
C ASP A 284 31.63 -2.67 -5.80
N ALA A 285 30.75 -3.37 -6.50
CA ALA A 285 30.29 -4.69 -6.06
C ALA A 285 31.46 -5.68 -5.93
N LEU A 286 32.37 -5.69 -6.93
CA LEU A 286 33.57 -6.53 -6.91
C LEU A 286 34.55 -6.15 -5.79
N LYS A 287 34.70 -4.87 -5.41
CA LYS A 287 35.50 -4.46 -4.23
C LYS A 287 35.00 -5.12 -2.94
N ILE A 288 33.71 -5.32 -2.83
CA ILE A 288 33.09 -6.00 -1.69
C ILE A 288 33.31 -7.53 -1.80
N LEU A 289 33.00 -8.10 -2.97
CA LEU A 289 32.99 -9.55 -3.15
C LEU A 289 34.39 -10.17 -3.22
N SER A 290 35.42 -9.43 -3.67
CA SER A 290 36.79 -9.95 -3.79
C SER A 290 37.50 -10.16 -2.45
N VAL A 291 37.03 -9.51 -1.37
CA VAL A 291 37.69 -9.57 -0.06
C VAL A 291 36.75 -10.26 0.95
N PRO A 292 37.18 -11.37 1.58
CA PRO A 292 36.36 -12.11 2.56
C PRO A 292 35.81 -11.23 3.69
N GLU A 293 36.66 -10.35 4.25
CA GLU A 293 36.32 -9.44 5.33
C GLU A 293 35.22 -8.45 4.93
N ASN A 294 35.20 -8.03 3.67
CA ASN A 294 34.16 -7.12 3.15
C ASN A 294 32.82 -7.84 2.94
N ARG A 295 32.83 -9.13 2.56
CA ARG A 295 31.60 -9.95 2.53
C ARG A 295 31.01 -10.15 3.91
N GLU A 296 31.87 -10.26 4.93
CA GLU A 296 31.46 -10.37 6.33
C GLU A 296 30.71 -9.09 6.81
N LEU A 297 31.00 -7.91 6.24
CA LEU A 297 30.27 -6.68 6.54
C LEU A 297 28.80 -6.79 6.17
N LEU A 298 28.49 -7.47 5.05
CA LEU A 298 27.11 -7.74 4.62
C LEU A 298 26.41 -8.65 5.64
N ARG A 299 27.06 -9.74 6.03
CA ARG A 299 26.53 -10.68 7.04
C ARG A 299 26.25 -9.98 8.38
N LEU A 300 27.13 -9.08 8.81
CA LEU A 300 26.98 -8.31 10.03
C LEU A 300 26.07 -7.07 9.89
N GLY A 301 25.47 -6.84 8.72
CA GLY A 301 24.61 -5.71 8.45
C GLY A 301 25.31 -4.36 8.60
N LYS A 302 26.62 -4.28 8.40
CA LYS A 302 27.42 -3.04 8.49
C LYS A 302 27.28 -2.20 7.24
N VAL A 303 26.03 -1.87 6.89
CA VAL A 303 25.63 -1.12 5.69
C VAL A 303 24.79 0.06 6.10
N VAL A 304 25.11 1.23 5.52
CA VAL A 304 24.35 2.48 5.62
C VAL A 304 23.94 2.91 4.23
N ILE A 305 22.67 3.24 4.05
CA ILE A 305 22.17 3.88 2.82
C ILE A 305 21.83 5.33 3.14
N VAL A 306 22.43 6.25 2.41
CA VAL A 306 22.22 7.69 2.57
C VAL A 306 21.21 8.16 1.53
N LEU A 307 20.12 8.76 2.00
CA LEU A 307 18.97 9.23 1.21
C LEU A 307 18.72 10.71 1.43
N ASN A 308 17.85 11.30 0.64
CA ASN A 308 17.33 12.64 0.92
C ASN A 308 16.48 12.64 2.20
N ASP A 309 16.50 13.74 2.95
CA ASP A 309 15.77 13.84 4.23
C ASP A 309 14.26 13.55 4.12
N ASN A 310 13.62 14.01 3.03
CA ASN A 310 12.21 13.78 2.76
C ASN A 310 11.84 12.31 2.49
N ALA A 311 12.81 11.47 2.17
CA ALA A 311 12.63 10.03 2.01
C ALA A 311 12.78 9.26 3.34
N LEU A 312 13.34 9.93 4.36
CA LEU A 312 13.69 9.32 5.65
C LEU A 312 12.65 9.57 6.74
N ALA A 313 12.01 10.74 6.70
CA ALA A 313 11.05 11.13 7.73
C ALA A 313 9.86 11.85 7.09
N TYR A 314 8.65 11.27 7.22
CA TYR A 314 7.46 11.84 6.60
C TYR A 314 6.17 11.42 7.31
N ARG A 315 5.12 12.22 7.11
CA ARG A 315 3.77 11.87 7.57
C ARG A 315 3.21 10.77 6.68
N VAL A 316 2.61 9.79 7.35
CA VAL A 316 1.87 8.70 6.69
C VAL A 316 0.39 8.98 6.89
N ALA A 317 -0.28 9.35 5.81
CA ALA A 317 -1.74 9.46 5.82
C ALA A 317 -2.31 8.19 5.17
N SER A 318 -3.17 7.50 5.88
CA SER A 318 -3.98 6.42 5.33
C SER A 318 -5.45 6.82 5.35
N PRO A 319 -6.23 6.44 4.32
CA PRO A 319 -7.68 6.60 4.33
C PRO A 319 -8.27 5.89 5.53
N VAL A 320 -9.17 6.56 6.22
CA VAL A 320 -10.10 5.86 7.08
C VAL A 320 -11.10 5.15 6.18
N LYS A 321 -10.87 3.87 5.94
CA LYS A 321 -11.79 3.00 5.22
C LYS A 321 -12.82 2.51 6.22
N ASP A 322 -13.91 3.26 6.36
CA ASP A 322 -15.02 2.94 7.23
C ASP A 322 -16.02 1.96 6.58
N LYS A 323 -17.14 1.70 7.26
CA LYS A 323 -18.20 0.84 6.73
C LYS A 323 -18.79 1.38 5.42
N ASN A 324 -18.87 2.71 5.25
CA ASN A 324 -19.42 3.33 4.05
C ASN A 324 -18.49 3.12 2.86
N TYR A 325 -17.17 3.24 3.07
CA TYR A 325 -16.19 2.92 2.04
C TYR A 325 -16.35 1.48 1.52
N TYR A 326 -16.43 0.47 2.42
CA TYR A 326 -16.56 -0.93 2.00
C TYR A 326 -17.95 -1.22 1.42
N PHE A 327 -18.98 -0.51 1.87
CA PHE A 327 -20.32 -0.62 1.26
C PHE A 327 -20.30 -0.09 -0.18
N ASP A 328 -19.65 1.05 -0.44
CA ASP A 328 -19.52 1.60 -1.78
C ASP A 328 -18.57 0.75 -2.64
N TYR A 329 -17.50 0.19 -2.07
CA TYR A 329 -16.62 -0.77 -2.74
C TYR A 329 -17.40 -1.98 -3.25
N ASN A 330 -18.18 -2.63 -2.37
CA ASN A 330 -18.98 -3.80 -2.74
C ASN A 330 -20.02 -3.48 -3.81
N LYS A 331 -20.70 -2.32 -3.71
CA LYS A 331 -21.64 -1.88 -4.74
C LYS A 331 -21.00 -1.69 -6.14
N VAL A 332 -19.78 -1.17 -6.15
CA VAL A 332 -19.04 -0.97 -7.40
C VAL A 332 -18.56 -2.31 -7.95
N GLU A 333 -18.07 -3.19 -7.07
CA GLU A 333 -17.64 -4.54 -7.44
C GLU A 333 -18.80 -5.34 -8.03
N GLU A 334 -19.95 -5.41 -7.33
CA GLU A 334 -21.16 -6.05 -7.81
C GLU A 334 -21.61 -5.46 -9.17
N PHE A 335 -21.60 -4.14 -9.28
CA PHE A 335 -21.98 -3.49 -10.55
C PHE A 335 -21.05 -3.87 -11.71
N ILE A 336 -19.72 -3.93 -11.50
CA ILE A 336 -18.74 -4.33 -12.52
C ILE A 336 -18.98 -5.79 -12.94
N VAL A 337 -19.22 -6.68 -11.96
CA VAL A 337 -19.45 -8.11 -12.19
C VAL A 337 -20.79 -8.34 -12.92
N ASP A 338 -21.89 -7.74 -12.44
CA ASP A 338 -23.24 -7.92 -13.01
C ASP A 338 -23.32 -7.43 -14.44
N ASN A 339 -22.67 -6.31 -14.74
CA ASN A 339 -22.65 -5.76 -16.10
C ASN A 339 -21.55 -6.37 -16.97
N ARG A 340 -20.75 -7.29 -16.44
CA ARG A 340 -19.65 -7.97 -17.15
C ARG A 340 -18.77 -6.99 -17.92
N ILE A 341 -18.34 -5.91 -17.26
CA ILE A 341 -17.55 -4.86 -17.91
C ILE A 341 -16.20 -5.46 -18.33
N PRO A 342 -15.89 -5.52 -19.64
CA PRO A 342 -14.69 -6.22 -20.10
C PRO A 342 -13.41 -5.49 -19.69
N ASP A 343 -12.36 -6.24 -19.36
CA ASP A 343 -11.03 -5.73 -19.02
C ASP A 343 -11.02 -4.66 -17.89
N VAL A 344 -11.98 -4.75 -16.97
CA VAL A 344 -12.06 -3.90 -15.77
C VAL A 344 -11.91 -4.78 -14.54
N GLU A 345 -11.00 -4.38 -13.68
CA GLU A 345 -10.70 -5.05 -12.42
C GLU A 345 -10.75 -4.03 -11.29
N ILE A 346 -11.38 -4.41 -10.18
CA ILE A 346 -11.43 -3.60 -8.97
C ILE A 346 -10.55 -4.22 -7.90
N SER A 347 -9.86 -3.38 -7.13
CA SER A 347 -9.07 -3.83 -5.98
C SER A 347 -9.04 -2.76 -4.89
N ASP A 348 -8.99 -3.23 -3.64
CA ASP A 348 -8.77 -2.36 -2.49
C ASP A 348 -7.27 -2.12 -2.32
N THR A 349 -6.85 -0.87 -2.50
CA THR A 349 -5.45 -0.44 -2.38
C THR A 349 -5.27 0.53 -1.21
N PRO A 350 -4.06 0.73 -0.68
CA PRO A 350 -3.84 1.66 0.43
C PRO A 350 -4.47 3.05 0.24
N PRO A 351 -4.37 3.74 -0.91
CA PRO A 351 -4.99 5.03 -1.10
C PRO A 351 -6.51 4.98 -1.25
N GLY A 352 -7.09 3.85 -1.67
CA GLY A 352 -8.53 3.74 -1.92
C GLY A 352 -8.89 2.63 -2.90
N MET A 353 -10.10 2.74 -3.46
CA MET A 353 -10.65 1.80 -4.43
C MET A 353 -10.00 2.03 -5.80
N LEU A 354 -9.22 1.09 -6.27
CA LEU A 354 -8.60 1.11 -7.59
C LEU A 354 -9.47 0.37 -8.62
N ILE A 355 -9.85 1.04 -9.67
CA ILE A 355 -10.50 0.48 -10.86
C ILE A 355 -9.47 0.50 -11.99
N SER A 356 -8.92 -0.65 -12.34
CA SER A 356 -7.96 -0.81 -13.42
C SER A 356 -8.69 -1.13 -14.73
N VAL A 357 -8.51 -0.30 -15.73
CA VAL A 357 -9.16 -0.43 -17.05
C VAL A 357 -8.10 -0.72 -18.10
N ARG A 358 -8.06 -1.95 -18.57
CA ARG A 358 -7.09 -2.42 -19.57
C ARG A 358 -7.68 -2.39 -20.98
N ASN A 359 -6.82 -2.47 -21.99
CA ASN A 359 -7.20 -2.57 -23.39
C ASN A 359 -8.16 -1.47 -23.89
N LEU A 360 -8.12 -0.26 -23.28
CA LEU A 360 -8.87 0.87 -23.81
C LEU A 360 -8.39 1.21 -25.24
N LYS A 361 -9.32 1.23 -26.17
CA LYS A 361 -9.02 1.44 -27.57
C LYS A 361 -8.97 2.92 -27.90
N PHE A 362 -7.78 3.41 -28.14
CA PHE A 362 -7.50 4.73 -28.65
C PHE A 362 -7.10 4.64 -30.14
N LYS A 363 -7.31 5.71 -30.88
CA LYS A 363 -6.70 5.87 -32.20
C LYS A 363 -5.17 5.79 -32.03
N ALA A 364 -4.49 5.14 -32.97
CA ALA A 364 -3.02 4.97 -32.90
C ALA A 364 -2.32 6.31 -32.63
N ASP A 365 -1.32 6.28 -31.74
CA ASP A 365 -0.52 7.43 -31.30
C ASP A 365 -1.35 8.68 -30.86
N SER A 366 -2.54 8.46 -30.32
CA SER A 366 -3.48 9.51 -29.95
C SER A 366 -4.17 9.19 -28.62
N ALA A 367 -4.74 10.21 -28.02
CA ALA A 367 -5.66 10.10 -26.88
C ALA A 367 -7.14 10.08 -27.30
N LEU A 368 -7.44 9.99 -28.59
CA LEU A 368 -8.80 9.93 -29.08
C LEU A 368 -9.37 8.51 -28.90
N LEU A 369 -10.38 8.39 -28.06
CA LEU A 369 -11.09 7.14 -27.83
C LEU A 369 -11.91 6.71 -29.05
N LEU A 370 -11.95 5.43 -29.33
CA LEU A 370 -12.75 4.89 -30.43
C LEU A 370 -14.23 4.79 -30.03
N GLN A 371 -15.12 4.86 -30.99
CA GLN A 371 -16.57 4.83 -30.77
C GLN A 371 -17.06 3.56 -30.07
N GLU A 372 -16.39 2.45 -30.30
CA GLU A 372 -16.71 1.16 -29.67
C GLU A 372 -16.52 1.15 -28.15
N GLU A 373 -15.74 2.08 -27.59
CA GLU A 373 -15.57 2.24 -26.14
C GLU A 373 -16.74 2.94 -25.44
N LYS A 374 -17.68 3.51 -26.21
CA LYS A 374 -18.75 4.34 -25.65
C LYS A 374 -19.58 3.62 -24.58
N ALA A 375 -20.01 2.40 -24.85
CA ALA A 375 -20.81 1.61 -23.91
C ALA A 375 -20.03 1.29 -22.63
N ARG A 376 -18.73 0.96 -22.76
CA ARG A 376 -17.85 0.68 -21.63
C ARG A 376 -17.61 1.94 -20.79
N LEU A 377 -17.43 3.10 -21.42
CA LEU A 377 -17.29 4.38 -20.73
C LEU A 377 -18.58 4.81 -20.02
N ASP A 378 -19.75 4.47 -20.57
CA ASP A 378 -21.04 4.72 -19.92
C ASP A 378 -21.13 3.93 -18.60
N LEU A 379 -20.76 2.65 -18.61
CA LEU A 379 -20.73 1.79 -17.41
C LEU A 379 -19.66 2.23 -16.40
N LEU A 380 -18.49 2.66 -16.86
CA LEU A 380 -17.44 3.19 -15.98
C LEU A 380 -17.89 4.47 -15.27
N ALA A 381 -18.58 5.37 -15.99
CA ALA A 381 -19.11 6.59 -15.39
C ALA A 381 -20.16 6.27 -14.32
N GLU A 382 -21.04 5.29 -14.55
CA GLU A 382 -22.00 4.85 -13.54
C GLU A 382 -21.31 4.21 -12.33
N SER A 383 -20.23 3.44 -12.54
CA SER A 383 -19.42 2.89 -11.45
C SER A 383 -18.85 4.02 -10.58
N LEU A 384 -18.26 5.06 -11.20
CA LEU A 384 -17.70 6.20 -10.49
C LEU A 384 -18.75 7.02 -9.74
N LYS A 385 -19.94 7.23 -10.32
CA LYS A 385 -21.05 7.88 -9.63
C LYS A 385 -21.48 7.10 -8.39
N LYS A 386 -21.54 5.78 -8.48
CA LYS A 386 -21.82 4.91 -7.32
C LYS A 386 -20.74 5.01 -6.24
N ALA A 387 -19.46 5.02 -6.66
CA ALA A 387 -18.32 5.13 -5.77
C ALA A 387 -18.23 6.49 -5.05
N THR A 388 -18.80 7.56 -5.64
CA THR A 388 -18.70 8.92 -5.10
C THR A 388 -20.00 9.45 -4.53
N ALA A 389 -21.08 8.66 -4.54
CA ALA A 389 -22.39 9.06 -4.05
C ALA A 389 -22.36 9.29 -2.53
N GLY A 390 -22.56 10.54 -2.11
CA GLY A 390 -22.72 10.89 -0.69
C GLY A 390 -21.44 11.02 0.14
N ASN A 391 -20.26 10.83 -0.47
CA ASN A 391 -18.97 10.97 0.19
C ASN A 391 -18.10 12.03 -0.50
N GLU A 392 -17.31 12.76 0.28
CA GLU A 392 -16.29 13.64 -0.27
C GLU A 392 -15.07 12.81 -0.69
N ASN A 393 -15.04 12.38 -1.94
CA ASN A 393 -13.98 11.58 -2.54
C ASN A 393 -13.18 12.42 -3.54
N THR A 394 -11.95 12.02 -3.80
CA THR A 394 -11.13 12.50 -4.92
C THR A 394 -10.88 11.34 -5.86
N ILE A 395 -10.90 11.57 -7.16
CA ILE A 395 -10.62 10.56 -8.18
C ILE A 395 -9.27 10.87 -8.82
N LEU A 396 -8.31 9.99 -8.65
CA LEU A 396 -7.02 10.05 -9.33
C LEU A 396 -7.06 9.16 -10.58
N VAL A 397 -6.81 9.75 -11.74
CA VAL A 397 -6.73 9.02 -13.02
C VAL A 397 -5.28 8.95 -13.48
N GLU A 398 -4.76 7.75 -13.60
CA GLU A 398 -3.36 7.49 -13.96
C GLU A 398 -3.29 6.77 -15.30
N GLY A 399 -2.59 7.41 -16.28
CA GLY A 399 -2.42 6.86 -17.61
C GLY A 399 -1.09 6.11 -17.75
N HIS A 400 -1.14 4.96 -18.41
CA HIS A 400 0.03 4.13 -18.71
C HIS A 400 0.09 3.76 -20.19
N THR A 401 1.29 3.59 -20.71
CA THR A 401 1.55 3.08 -22.06
C THR A 401 2.46 1.87 -22.01
N ALA A 402 2.55 1.15 -23.12
CA ALA A 402 3.67 0.25 -23.33
C ALA A 402 4.96 1.08 -23.50
N SER A 403 6.11 0.55 -23.09
CA SER A 403 7.39 1.15 -23.39
C SER A 403 7.86 0.66 -24.77
N VAL A 404 8.10 1.62 -25.67
CA VAL A 404 8.63 1.40 -27.02
C VAL A 404 9.89 2.23 -27.29
N GLY A 405 10.53 2.72 -26.22
CA GLY A 405 11.79 3.49 -26.30
C GLY A 405 11.62 4.99 -26.58
N LYS A 406 10.39 5.54 -26.47
CA LYS A 406 10.09 6.97 -26.66
C LYS A 406 9.57 7.61 -25.38
N ALA A 407 10.36 7.57 -24.31
CA ALA A 407 9.95 7.90 -22.95
C ALA A 407 9.19 9.22 -22.80
N GLN A 408 9.66 10.31 -23.43
CA GLN A 408 9.00 11.61 -23.34
C GLN A 408 7.65 11.61 -24.07
N GLY A 409 7.58 11.02 -25.28
CA GLY A 409 6.33 10.90 -26.04
C GLY A 409 5.33 9.99 -25.31
N GLU A 410 5.79 8.86 -24.76
CA GLU A 410 4.99 7.95 -23.94
C GLU A 410 4.41 8.66 -22.71
N LYS A 411 5.23 9.48 -22.04
CA LYS A 411 4.79 10.29 -20.88
C LYS A 411 3.67 11.26 -21.27
N ILE A 412 3.88 12.04 -22.33
CA ILE A 412 2.90 13.01 -22.83
C ILE A 412 1.60 12.30 -23.23
N LEU A 413 1.72 11.21 -24.00
CA LEU A 413 0.56 10.43 -24.44
C LEU A 413 -0.23 9.85 -23.26
N SER A 414 0.44 9.37 -22.22
CA SER A 414 -0.22 8.84 -21.02
C SER A 414 -1.01 9.91 -20.25
N VAL A 415 -0.46 11.13 -20.15
CA VAL A 415 -1.18 12.29 -19.57
C VAL A 415 -2.41 12.63 -20.42
N GLN A 416 -2.26 12.73 -21.74
CA GLN A 416 -3.36 13.05 -22.64
C GLN A 416 -4.48 12.01 -22.59
N ARG A 417 -4.15 10.72 -22.45
CA ARG A 417 -5.12 9.63 -22.29
C ARG A 417 -5.87 9.72 -20.97
N ALA A 418 -5.18 10.02 -19.86
CA ALA A 418 -5.84 10.26 -18.58
C ALA A 418 -6.82 11.43 -18.67
N GLN A 419 -6.42 12.54 -19.27
CA GLN A 419 -7.29 13.69 -19.50
C GLN A 419 -8.49 13.38 -20.41
N ALA A 420 -8.31 12.57 -21.46
CA ALA A 420 -9.39 12.15 -22.34
C ALA A 420 -10.44 11.29 -21.60
N ILE A 421 -10.00 10.40 -20.72
CA ILE A 421 -10.91 9.63 -19.85
C ILE A 421 -11.68 10.56 -18.93
N ILE A 422 -11.01 11.52 -18.26
CA ILE A 422 -11.68 12.51 -17.40
C ILE A 422 -12.74 13.26 -18.18
N ALA A 423 -12.41 13.78 -19.36
CA ALA A 423 -13.36 14.50 -20.20
C ALA A 423 -14.60 13.64 -20.56
N GLU A 424 -14.40 12.35 -20.85
CA GLU A 424 -15.50 11.43 -21.11
C GLU A 424 -16.34 11.12 -19.86
N MET A 425 -15.73 11.05 -18.66
CA MET A 425 -16.45 10.86 -17.39
C MET A 425 -17.26 12.10 -17.02
N VAL A 426 -16.68 13.31 -17.16
CA VAL A 426 -17.36 14.59 -16.92
C VAL A 426 -18.55 14.76 -17.87
N LYS A 427 -18.39 14.45 -19.16
CA LYS A 427 -19.46 14.47 -20.15
C LYS A 427 -20.63 13.54 -19.79
N ARG A 428 -20.37 12.48 -19.01
CA ARG A 428 -21.36 11.53 -18.49
C ARG A 428 -21.89 11.89 -17.11
N GLY A 429 -21.53 13.07 -16.58
CA GLY A 429 -22.09 13.65 -15.37
C GLY A 429 -21.35 13.26 -14.07
N VAL A 430 -20.08 12.85 -14.14
CA VAL A 430 -19.20 12.81 -12.95
C VAL A 430 -18.65 14.22 -12.72
N ASP A 431 -18.65 14.70 -11.47
CA ASP A 431 -18.20 16.08 -11.17
C ASP A 431 -16.71 16.26 -11.48
N GLU A 432 -16.39 17.26 -12.33
CA GLU A 432 -15.03 17.59 -12.74
C GLU A 432 -14.11 17.89 -11.53
N LYS A 433 -14.65 18.48 -10.48
CA LYS A 433 -13.90 18.87 -9.27
C LYS A 433 -13.31 17.68 -8.50
N LEU A 434 -13.83 16.49 -8.71
CA LEU A 434 -13.35 15.28 -8.08
C LEU A 434 -12.03 14.78 -8.69
N PHE A 435 -11.70 15.18 -9.93
CA PHE A 435 -10.61 14.58 -10.68
C PHE A 435 -9.26 15.25 -10.47
N THR A 436 -8.25 14.40 -10.32
CA THR A 436 -6.84 14.70 -10.51
C THR A 436 -6.25 13.68 -11.48
N TYR A 437 -5.11 13.98 -12.11
CA TYR A 437 -4.52 13.04 -13.08
C TYR A 437 -3.00 13.02 -13.04
N ARG A 438 -2.46 11.90 -13.51
CA ARG A 438 -1.02 11.68 -13.75
C ARG A 438 -0.83 10.83 -15.00
N GLY A 439 0.35 10.94 -15.63
CA GLY A 439 0.78 10.04 -16.68
C GLY A 439 2.12 9.45 -16.31
N TYR A 440 2.30 8.16 -16.51
CA TYR A 440 3.54 7.45 -16.23
C TYR A 440 4.28 7.00 -17.49
N GLY A 441 3.65 7.13 -18.69
CA GLY A 441 4.22 6.54 -19.90
C GLY A 441 4.43 5.04 -19.72
N GLY A 442 5.53 4.50 -20.19
CA GLY A 442 5.92 3.10 -20.05
C GLY A 442 6.69 2.76 -18.77
N THR A 443 6.78 3.68 -17.78
CA THR A 443 7.66 3.53 -16.61
C THR A 443 7.12 2.62 -15.51
N ARG A 444 5.85 2.18 -15.61
CA ARG A 444 5.20 1.26 -14.64
C ARG A 444 4.56 0.08 -15.37
N PRO A 445 5.36 -0.80 -15.98
CA PRO A 445 4.82 -1.98 -16.66
C PRO A 445 4.25 -2.98 -15.65
N ILE A 446 3.16 -3.66 -16.03
CA ILE A 446 2.58 -4.81 -15.33
C ILE A 446 2.70 -6.09 -16.15
N GLY A 447 3.06 -5.98 -17.43
CA GLY A 447 3.33 -7.07 -18.36
C GLY A 447 4.64 -6.86 -19.10
N ASP A 448 5.15 -7.94 -19.70
CA ASP A 448 6.39 -7.89 -20.46
C ASP A 448 6.24 -7.08 -21.76
N ASN A 449 7.00 -5.98 -21.90
CA ASN A 449 6.99 -5.15 -23.10
C ASN A 449 7.54 -5.85 -24.35
N ALA A 450 8.23 -6.99 -24.23
CA ALA A 450 8.69 -7.77 -25.35
C ALA A 450 7.55 -8.49 -26.10
N THR A 451 6.46 -8.80 -25.39
CA THR A 451 5.27 -9.47 -25.97
C THR A 451 4.15 -8.48 -26.28
N GLU A 452 3.29 -8.81 -27.28
CA GLU A 452 2.13 -7.95 -27.55
C GLU A 452 1.09 -8.02 -26.42
N GLU A 453 0.92 -9.19 -25.82
CA GLU A 453 0.04 -9.41 -24.67
C GLU A 453 0.48 -8.55 -23.48
N GLY A 454 1.76 -8.50 -23.16
CA GLY A 454 2.30 -7.67 -22.09
C GLY A 454 2.21 -6.18 -22.40
N ARG A 455 2.47 -5.78 -23.65
CA ARG A 455 2.23 -4.38 -24.10
C ARG A 455 0.75 -4.00 -23.99
N ALA A 456 -0.16 -4.90 -24.31
CA ALA A 456 -1.60 -4.67 -24.18
C ALA A 456 -1.99 -4.45 -22.70
N GLN A 457 -1.44 -5.23 -21.77
CA GLN A 457 -1.64 -5.04 -20.34
C GLN A 457 -1.09 -3.70 -19.85
N ASN A 458 0.06 -3.27 -20.38
CA ASN A 458 0.70 -2.00 -20.02
C ASN A 458 -0.09 -0.78 -20.53
N ARG A 459 -0.83 -0.90 -21.64
CA ARG A 459 -1.75 0.14 -22.15
C ARG A 459 -3.04 0.16 -21.35
N ARG A 460 -2.99 0.78 -20.16
CA ARG A 460 -4.10 0.83 -19.22
C ARG A 460 -4.31 2.22 -18.65
N VAL A 461 -5.48 2.41 -18.07
CA VAL A 461 -5.80 3.56 -17.22
C VAL A 461 -6.22 3.02 -15.84
N GLU A 462 -5.63 3.55 -14.82
CA GLU A 462 -5.94 3.26 -13.42
C GLU A 462 -6.74 4.44 -12.86
N ILE A 463 -7.89 4.14 -12.24
CA ILE A 463 -8.78 5.14 -11.65
C ILE A 463 -8.90 4.80 -10.17
N THR A 464 -8.32 5.63 -9.31
CA THR A 464 -8.36 5.43 -7.86
C THR A 464 -9.36 6.40 -7.23
N VAL A 465 -10.40 5.87 -6.60
CA VAL A 465 -11.33 6.66 -5.77
C VAL A 465 -10.77 6.73 -4.36
N ILE A 466 -10.36 7.93 -3.95
CA ILE A 466 -9.66 8.20 -2.69
C ILE A 466 -10.63 8.93 -1.75
N PRO A 467 -10.97 8.37 -0.58
CA PRO A 467 -11.78 9.05 0.43
C PRO A 467 -11.12 10.34 0.90
N LYS A 468 -11.87 11.43 1.10
CA LYS A 468 -11.34 12.78 1.43
C LYS A 468 -10.49 12.84 2.69
N ALA A 469 -10.73 11.99 3.66
CA ALA A 469 -9.93 11.91 4.89
C ALA A 469 -8.47 11.46 4.68
N THR A 470 -8.06 11.29 3.41
CA THR A 470 -6.82 10.63 3.04
C THR A 470 -5.97 11.46 2.10
N TYR A 471 -5.50 12.58 2.51
CA TYR A 471 -4.41 13.20 1.77
C TYR A 471 -3.09 12.51 2.14
N ILE A 472 -2.54 11.72 1.21
CA ILE A 472 -1.11 11.46 1.20
C ILE A 472 -0.45 12.75 0.69
N GLN A 473 -0.26 13.72 1.56
CA GLN A 473 0.67 14.81 1.27
C GLN A 473 2.08 14.21 1.37
N ARG A 474 2.63 13.81 0.24
CA ARG A 474 4.08 13.84 0.09
C ARG A 474 4.43 15.32 0.16
N ILE A 475 4.99 15.75 1.26
CA ILE A 475 5.63 17.07 1.37
C ILE A 475 6.83 16.97 0.44
N ASN A 476 6.71 17.63 -0.73
CA ASN A 476 7.82 17.83 -1.66
C ASN A 476 8.86 18.76 -1.02
#